data_ed430c6e9544b9e0f2842291180dc6c7
#
_entry.id   ed430c6e9544b9e0f2842291180dc6c7
#
_cell.length_a   1.000
_cell.length_b   1.000
_cell.length_c   1.000
_cell.angle_alpha   90.00
_cell.angle_beta   90.00
_cell.angle_gamma   90.00
#
_symmetry.space_group_name_H-M   'P 1'
#
loop_
_entity.id
_entity.type
_entity.pdbx_description
1 polymer ?
#
loop_
_entity_poly.entity_id
_entity_poly.type
_entity_poly.pdbx_seq_one_letter_code
_entity_poly.pdbx_strand_id
1 'polypeptide(L)'
;MHHFRWRAMGTEFTLYLPEGEAHWAAGVAGELQEETRRLERQLSLYLPDSDLCYLNAHAHLHPVRVEPELFQLLQTCQSLHALTQGAFDPTITPLLRLWGFVDKQYRAPDPDTIAETLERVGMELVLLEPNGCWVYYALRGVELSFGAIGKGWAVAQCVRILRQLGVPSALVDAGGSTLYALGAPMGADGWRTRLPDGSEILLRDAALGVSGDAEQFFEVNGVRYGHILDPRTGYPAPSRPPVAVIGDDPTLCDALSTALYIEPALESIVRTRCRSVSVSTAMDGLGK
;
A
#
# COMPACT_ATOMS: atom_id res chain seq x y z
N MET A 1 15.34 3.10 24.52
CA MET A 1 14.48 2.77 23.35
C MET A 1 15.06 1.57 22.64
N HIS A 2 14.26 0.52 22.42
CA HIS A 2 14.63 -0.63 21.61
C HIS A 2 14.33 -0.35 20.15
N HIS A 3 15.16 -0.90 19.26
CA HIS A 3 15.09 -0.66 17.83
C HIS A 3 15.41 -1.95 17.08
N PHE A 4 14.45 -2.45 16.30
CA PHE A 4 14.55 -3.69 15.53
C PHE A 4 14.31 -3.41 14.06
N ARG A 5 15.08 -4.07 13.19
CA ARG A 5 14.93 -3.97 11.73
C ARG A 5 14.91 -5.35 11.11
N TRP A 6 14.10 -5.50 10.08
CA TRP A 6 14.07 -6.71 9.26
C TRP A 6 13.58 -6.41 7.85
N ARG A 7 13.84 -7.31 6.93
CA ARG A 7 13.35 -7.21 5.56
C ARG A 7 12.12 -8.09 5.37
N ALA A 8 11.06 -7.50 4.76
CA ALA A 8 9.86 -8.16 4.28
C ALA A 8 9.18 -7.28 3.22
N MET A 9 8.39 -7.89 2.35
CA MET A 9 7.57 -7.19 1.34
C MET A 9 8.37 -6.20 0.48
N GLY A 10 9.60 -6.56 0.13
CA GLY A 10 10.48 -5.76 -0.70
C GLY A 10 11.08 -4.51 -0.03
N THR A 11 10.84 -4.29 1.27
CA THR A 11 11.34 -3.13 2.01
C THR A 11 11.97 -3.50 3.36
N GLU A 12 12.49 -2.50 4.08
CA GLU A 12 12.93 -2.65 5.47
C GLU A 12 11.81 -2.20 6.40
N PHE A 13 11.38 -3.10 7.29
CA PHE A 13 10.52 -2.76 8.41
C PHE A 13 11.36 -2.36 9.62
N THR A 14 10.88 -1.36 10.35
CA THR A 14 11.51 -0.90 11.59
C THR A 14 10.46 -0.84 12.71
N LEU A 15 10.80 -1.39 13.88
CA LEU A 15 10.01 -1.27 15.10
C LEU A 15 10.81 -0.49 16.12
N TYR A 16 10.21 0.56 16.66
CA TYR A 16 10.70 1.28 17.83
C TYR A 16 9.78 1.00 19.01
N LEU A 17 10.37 0.56 20.12
CA LEU A 17 9.67 0.37 21.39
C LEU A 17 10.31 1.25 22.46
N PRO A 18 9.53 1.82 23.40
CA PRO A 18 10.09 2.47 24.58
C PRO A 18 11.00 1.53 25.37
N GLU A 19 11.75 2.08 26.32
CA GLU A 19 12.58 1.29 27.22
C GLU A 19 11.74 0.31 28.04
N GLY A 20 12.28 -0.92 28.20
CA GLY A 20 11.65 -2.02 28.89
C GLY A 20 12.62 -3.22 28.92
N GLU A 21 12.14 -4.39 29.34
CA GLU A 21 12.96 -5.60 29.34
C GLU A 21 13.33 -6.01 27.90
N ALA A 22 14.65 -6.17 27.64
CA ALA A 22 15.15 -6.45 26.29
C ALA A 22 14.61 -7.78 25.72
N HIS A 23 14.44 -8.80 26.59
CA HIS A 23 13.91 -10.10 26.16
C HIS A 23 12.44 -9.99 25.70
N TRP A 24 11.61 -9.27 26.43
CA TRP A 24 10.24 -8.99 26.06
C TRP A 24 10.17 -8.20 24.71
N ALA A 25 10.98 -7.14 24.57
CA ALA A 25 11.02 -6.34 23.36
C ALA A 25 11.44 -7.18 22.12
N ALA A 26 12.41 -8.12 22.30
CA ALA A 26 12.81 -9.02 21.23
C ALA A 26 11.70 -10.02 20.88
N GLY A 27 10.92 -10.50 21.85
CA GLY A 27 9.75 -11.35 21.63
C GLY A 27 8.69 -10.64 20.79
N VAL A 28 8.34 -9.40 21.16
CA VAL A 28 7.41 -8.57 20.38
C VAL A 28 7.88 -8.38 18.95
N ALA A 29 9.17 -8.04 18.75
CA ALA A 29 9.74 -7.89 17.41
C ALA A 29 9.67 -9.19 16.60
N GLY A 30 9.89 -10.35 17.25
CA GLY A 30 9.78 -11.67 16.64
C GLY A 30 8.38 -11.95 16.06
N GLU A 31 7.33 -11.65 16.83
CA GLU A 31 5.92 -11.79 16.38
C GLU A 31 5.62 -10.93 15.14
N LEU A 32 6.08 -9.68 15.14
CA LEU A 32 5.87 -8.80 13.99
C LEU A 32 6.67 -9.27 12.74
N GLN A 33 7.88 -9.78 12.94
CA GLN A 33 8.69 -10.34 11.85
C GLN A 33 8.01 -11.56 11.23
N GLU A 34 7.47 -12.46 12.06
CA GLU A 34 6.80 -13.66 11.59
C GLU A 34 5.54 -13.30 10.80
N GLU A 35 4.73 -12.38 11.31
CA GLU A 35 3.53 -11.91 10.64
C GLU A 35 3.83 -11.23 9.30
N THR A 36 4.80 -10.32 9.24
CA THR A 36 5.15 -9.65 7.98
C THR A 36 5.71 -10.61 6.93
N ARG A 37 6.42 -11.67 7.34
CA ARG A 37 6.87 -12.75 6.44
C ARG A 37 5.70 -13.62 5.98
N ARG A 38 4.73 -13.90 6.85
CA ARG A 38 3.50 -14.61 6.48
C ARG A 38 2.74 -13.82 5.42
N LEU A 39 2.56 -12.51 5.63
CA LEU A 39 1.90 -11.63 4.68
C LEU A 39 2.68 -11.50 3.35
N GLU A 40 4.00 -11.49 3.38
CA GLU A 40 4.80 -11.51 2.15
C GLU A 40 4.53 -12.78 1.34
N ARG A 41 4.50 -13.97 1.98
CA ARG A 41 4.15 -15.23 1.30
C ARG A 41 2.72 -15.22 0.75
N GLN A 42 1.82 -14.50 1.37
CA GLN A 42 0.43 -14.39 0.91
C GLN A 42 0.27 -13.37 -0.24
N LEU A 43 0.88 -12.19 -0.13
CA LEU A 43 0.57 -11.02 -0.97
C LEU A 43 1.61 -10.72 -2.05
N SER A 44 2.73 -11.45 -2.12
CA SER A 44 3.82 -11.15 -3.05
C SER A 44 3.46 -11.51 -4.48
N LEU A 45 3.66 -10.57 -5.41
CA LEU A 45 3.62 -10.82 -6.85
C LEU A 45 4.91 -11.52 -7.36
N TYR A 46 5.97 -11.52 -6.54
CA TYR A 46 7.32 -11.96 -6.93
C TYR A 46 7.70 -13.34 -6.38
N LEU A 47 6.93 -13.87 -5.42
CA LEU A 47 7.10 -15.24 -4.92
C LEU A 47 6.17 -16.17 -5.68
N PRO A 48 6.70 -17.11 -6.49
CA PRO A 48 5.88 -17.95 -7.37
C PRO A 48 4.86 -18.84 -6.64
N ASP A 49 5.14 -19.17 -5.37
CA ASP A 49 4.33 -19.99 -4.48
C ASP A 49 3.44 -19.17 -3.53
N SER A 50 3.31 -17.86 -3.77
CA SER A 50 2.41 -17.01 -2.98
C SER A 50 0.93 -17.28 -3.33
N ASP A 51 0.04 -17.00 -2.35
CA ASP A 51 -1.40 -17.09 -2.56
C ASP A 51 -1.87 -16.15 -3.68
N LEU A 52 -1.27 -14.96 -3.78
CA LEU A 52 -1.56 -14.02 -4.86
C LEU A 52 -1.17 -14.58 -6.24
N CYS A 53 0.01 -15.16 -6.39
CA CYS A 53 0.42 -15.78 -7.66
C CYS A 53 -0.49 -16.96 -8.03
N TYR A 54 -0.89 -17.77 -7.05
CA TYR A 54 -1.86 -18.83 -7.27
C TYR A 54 -3.21 -18.28 -7.73
N LEU A 55 -3.71 -17.24 -7.04
CA LEU A 55 -4.97 -16.56 -7.38
C LEU A 55 -4.93 -16.01 -8.81
N ASN A 56 -3.88 -15.25 -9.16
CA ASN A 56 -3.68 -14.67 -10.48
C ASN A 56 -3.63 -15.73 -11.60
N ALA A 57 -3.07 -16.91 -11.33
CA ALA A 57 -2.98 -17.99 -12.29
C ALA A 57 -4.30 -18.75 -12.50
N HIS A 58 -5.16 -18.86 -11.49
CA HIS A 58 -6.27 -19.81 -11.50
C HIS A 58 -7.66 -19.19 -11.43
N ALA A 59 -7.80 -17.97 -10.87
CA ALA A 59 -9.12 -17.39 -10.62
C ALA A 59 -9.96 -17.13 -11.88
N HIS A 60 -9.36 -17.05 -13.05
CA HIS A 60 -10.08 -16.95 -14.32
C HIS A 60 -10.58 -18.32 -14.86
N LEU A 61 -10.07 -19.44 -14.31
CA LEU A 61 -10.45 -20.80 -14.73
C LEU A 61 -11.59 -21.35 -13.85
N HIS A 62 -11.54 -21.08 -12.57
CA HIS A 62 -12.52 -21.51 -11.57
C HIS A 62 -12.44 -20.63 -10.33
N PRO A 63 -13.52 -20.57 -9.51
CA PRO A 63 -13.44 -19.87 -8.24
C PRO A 63 -12.33 -20.44 -7.35
N VAL A 64 -11.55 -19.54 -6.74
CA VAL A 64 -10.47 -19.86 -5.82
C VAL A 64 -10.87 -19.42 -4.42
N ARG A 65 -10.80 -20.32 -3.45
CA ARG A 65 -11.03 -19.99 -2.06
C ARG A 65 -9.77 -19.37 -1.48
N VAL A 66 -9.91 -18.23 -0.81
CA VAL A 66 -8.80 -17.54 -0.14
C VAL A 66 -9.03 -17.48 1.37
N GLU A 67 -7.99 -17.16 2.13
CA GLU A 67 -8.11 -16.94 3.57
C GLU A 67 -9.00 -15.73 3.86
N PRO A 68 -9.75 -15.71 4.98
CA PRO A 68 -10.65 -14.61 5.33
C PRO A 68 -9.97 -13.24 5.39
N GLU A 69 -8.72 -13.16 5.86
CA GLU A 69 -7.96 -11.90 5.91
C GLU A 69 -7.65 -11.37 4.49
N LEU A 70 -7.25 -12.24 3.56
CA LEU A 70 -7.04 -11.85 2.16
C LEU A 70 -8.37 -11.45 1.49
N PHE A 71 -9.45 -12.16 1.79
CA PHE A 71 -10.78 -11.80 1.30
C PHE A 71 -11.21 -10.41 1.80
N GLN A 72 -10.98 -10.11 3.08
CA GLN A 72 -11.24 -8.78 3.65
C GLN A 72 -10.41 -7.69 2.97
N LEU A 73 -9.14 -7.94 2.68
CA LEU A 73 -8.29 -7.01 1.93
C LEU A 73 -8.87 -6.74 0.53
N LEU A 74 -9.35 -7.77 -0.17
CA LEU A 74 -9.98 -7.62 -1.49
C LEU A 74 -11.28 -6.81 -1.43
N GLN A 75 -12.11 -7.01 -0.41
CA GLN A 75 -13.30 -6.17 -0.18
C GLN A 75 -12.94 -4.71 0.09
N THR A 76 -11.86 -4.49 0.86
CA THR A 76 -11.31 -3.14 1.08
C THR A 76 -10.85 -2.53 -0.24
N CYS A 77 -10.18 -3.31 -1.09
CA CYS A 77 -9.76 -2.85 -2.43
C CYS A 77 -10.95 -2.45 -3.30
N GLN A 78 -12.06 -3.23 -3.33
CA GLN A 78 -13.26 -2.85 -4.08
C GLN A 78 -13.86 -1.55 -3.57
N SER A 79 -13.92 -1.38 -2.25
CA SER A 79 -14.44 -0.16 -1.63
C SER A 79 -13.60 1.07 -1.96
N LEU A 80 -12.25 0.92 -1.94
CA LEU A 80 -11.32 1.96 -2.29
C LEU A 80 -11.33 2.29 -3.79
N HIS A 81 -11.43 1.29 -4.65
CA HIS A 81 -11.61 1.48 -6.09
C HIS A 81 -12.84 2.35 -6.37
N ALA A 82 -13.99 2.01 -5.77
CA ALA A 82 -15.22 2.78 -5.93
C ALA A 82 -15.10 4.20 -5.35
N LEU A 83 -14.48 4.37 -4.17
CA LEU A 83 -14.26 5.65 -3.52
C LEU A 83 -13.38 6.58 -4.37
N THR A 84 -12.33 6.02 -4.97
CA THR A 84 -11.32 6.76 -5.74
C THR A 84 -11.63 6.84 -7.24
N GLN A 85 -12.81 6.39 -7.65
CA GLN A 85 -13.25 6.40 -9.05
C GLN A 85 -12.22 5.72 -9.98
N GLY A 86 -11.66 4.60 -9.53
CA GLY A 86 -10.68 3.82 -10.27
C GLY A 86 -9.24 4.32 -10.23
N ALA A 87 -8.94 5.45 -9.56
CA ALA A 87 -7.55 5.91 -9.42
C ALA A 87 -6.70 4.95 -8.55
N PHE A 88 -7.31 4.30 -7.56
CA PHE A 88 -6.73 3.12 -6.91
C PHE A 88 -7.35 1.87 -7.52
N ASP A 89 -6.51 1.01 -8.09
CA ASP A 89 -6.94 -0.28 -8.65
C ASP A 89 -5.85 -1.34 -8.51
N PRO A 90 -6.04 -2.37 -7.69
CA PRO A 90 -5.05 -3.43 -7.55
C PRO A 90 -4.97 -4.36 -8.77
N THR A 91 -5.89 -4.29 -9.74
CA THR A 91 -5.81 -5.07 -11.00
C THR A 91 -4.80 -4.50 -12.00
N ILE A 92 -3.99 -3.54 -11.59
CA ILE A 92 -3.00 -2.80 -12.40
C ILE A 92 -1.87 -3.66 -12.96
N THR A 93 -1.70 -4.91 -12.52
CA THR A 93 -0.54 -5.76 -12.84
C THR A 93 -0.30 -5.96 -14.34
N PRO A 94 -1.32 -6.17 -15.20
CA PRO A 94 -1.11 -6.29 -16.64
C PRO A 94 -0.41 -5.07 -17.24
N LEU A 95 -0.75 -3.87 -16.79
CA LEU A 95 -0.09 -2.63 -17.21
C LEU A 95 1.34 -2.53 -16.66
N LEU A 96 1.56 -2.89 -15.37
CA LEU A 96 2.92 -2.91 -14.80
C LEU A 96 3.84 -3.87 -15.57
N ARG A 97 3.34 -5.03 -16.00
CA ARG A 97 4.08 -5.96 -16.89
C ARG A 97 4.34 -5.35 -18.26
N LEU A 98 3.33 -4.73 -18.85
CA LEU A 98 3.44 -4.08 -20.15
C LEU A 98 4.52 -3.00 -20.18
N TRP A 99 4.59 -2.15 -19.14
CA TRP A 99 5.62 -1.12 -18.99
C TRP A 99 6.99 -1.66 -18.51
N GLY A 100 7.06 -2.95 -18.13
CA GLY A 100 8.30 -3.61 -17.69
C GLY A 100 8.68 -3.32 -16.23
N PHE A 101 7.75 -2.87 -15.39
CA PHE A 101 8.04 -2.62 -13.97
C PHE A 101 8.13 -3.90 -13.13
N VAL A 102 7.46 -4.99 -13.55
CA VAL A 102 7.50 -6.26 -12.83
C VAL A 102 8.79 -7.03 -13.11
N ASP A 103 9.21 -7.10 -14.37
CA ASP A 103 10.38 -7.85 -14.83
C ASP A 103 11.65 -7.01 -14.96
N LYS A 104 11.56 -5.70 -14.67
CA LYS A 104 12.61 -4.69 -14.83
C LYS A 104 13.14 -4.57 -16.27
N GLN A 105 12.30 -4.94 -17.25
CA GLN A 105 12.56 -4.77 -18.67
C GLN A 105 11.78 -3.56 -19.19
N TYR A 106 12.17 -2.38 -18.74
CA TYR A 106 11.48 -1.12 -18.98
C TYR A 106 11.33 -0.80 -20.47
N ARG A 107 10.12 -0.38 -20.86
CA ARG A 107 9.76 -0.01 -22.23
C ARG A 107 8.56 0.94 -22.22
N ALA A 108 8.46 1.78 -23.24
CA ALA A 108 7.28 2.58 -23.51
C ALA A 108 6.42 1.83 -24.56
N PRO A 109 5.25 1.28 -24.16
CA PRO A 109 4.38 0.56 -25.08
C PRO A 109 3.67 1.51 -26.04
N ASP A 110 3.20 0.99 -27.17
CA ASP A 110 2.36 1.74 -28.09
C ASP A 110 0.93 1.90 -27.55
N PRO A 111 0.18 2.95 -28.03
CA PRO A 111 -1.15 3.23 -27.51
C PRO A 111 -2.17 2.10 -27.71
N ASP A 112 -2.08 1.35 -28.80
CA ASP A 112 -3.04 0.28 -29.10
C ASP A 112 -2.85 -0.88 -28.11
N THR A 113 -1.61 -1.26 -27.83
CA THR A 113 -1.28 -2.28 -26.82
C THR A 113 -1.72 -1.85 -25.42
N ILE A 114 -1.62 -0.55 -25.07
CA ILE A 114 -2.12 -0.03 -23.79
C ILE A 114 -3.65 -0.20 -23.74
N ALA A 115 -4.37 0.19 -24.80
CA ALA A 115 -5.82 0.09 -24.86
C ALA A 115 -6.31 -1.37 -24.75
N GLU A 116 -5.67 -2.32 -25.44
CA GLU A 116 -5.96 -3.75 -25.31
C GLU A 116 -5.69 -4.28 -23.88
N THR A 117 -4.65 -3.76 -23.23
CA THR A 117 -4.30 -4.19 -21.86
C THR A 117 -5.29 -3.66 -20.85
N LEU A 118 -5.83 -2.45 -21.03
CA LEU A 118 -6.85 -1.83 -20.18
C LEU A 118 -8.13 -2.67 -20.09
N GLU A 119 -8.48 -3.46 -21.10
CA GLU A 119 -9.63 -4.37 -21.03
C GLU A 119 -9.55 -5.41 -19.90
N ARG A 120 -8.35 -5.61 -19.32
CA ARG A 120 -8.06 -6.55 -18.22
C ARG A 120 -7.79 -5.86 -16.90
N VAL A 121 -8.06 -4.56 -16.82
CA VAL A 121 -7.87 -3.74 -15.61
C VAL A 121 -9.22 -3.17 -15.18
N GLY A 122 -9.57 -3.42 -13.91
CA GLY A 122 -10.83 -2.96 -13.30
C GLY A 122 -11.26 -3.90 -12.19
N MET A 123 -11.52 -3.38 -10.99
CA MET A 123 -11.99 -4.20 -9.86
C MET A 123 -13.36 -4.83 -10.07
N GLU A 124 -14.15 -4.35 -11.02
CA GLU A 124 -15.41 -4.97 -11.46
C GLU A 124 -15.20 -6.35 -12.12
N LEU A 125 -13.98 -6.63 -12.59
CA LEU A 125 -13.58 -7.93 -13.15
C LEU A 125 -13.25 -8.96 -12.06
N VAL A 126 -13.15 -8.54 -10.79
CA VAL A 126 -12.86 -9.40 -9.63
C VAL A 126 -14.16 -9.64 -8.87
N LEU A 127 -14.70 -10.82 -9.02
CA LEU A 127 -15.96 -11.24 -8.39
C LEU A 127 -15.67 -11.87 -7.03
N LEU A 128 -16.27 -11.34 -5.98
CA LEU A 128 -16.11 -11.79 -4.59
C LEU A 128 -17.40 -12.42 -4.10
N GLU A 129 -17.34 -13.69 -3.65
CA GLU A 129 -18.46 -14.39 -3.00
C GLU A 129 -18.16 -14.55 -1.51
N PRO A 130 -18.86 -13.81 -0.62
CA PRO A 130 -18.58 -13.79 0.82
C PRO A 130 -18.81 -15.14 1.52
N ASN A 131 -19.79 -15.93 1.05
CA ASN A 131 -20.11 -17.23 1.65
C ASN A 131 -19.04 -18.26 1.27
N GLY A 132 -17.92 -18.26 2.00
CA GLY A 132 -16.79 -19.18 1.79
C GLY A 132 -15.55 -18.52 1.23
N CYS A 133 -15.50 -17.19 1.12
CA CYS A 133 -14.34 -16.41 0.67
C CYS A 133 -13.84 -16.86 -0.70
N TRP A 134 -14.74 -16.93 -1.69
CA TRP A 134 -14.39 -17.31 -3.05
C TRP A 134 -14.12 -16.08 -3.91
N VAL A 135 -13.10 -16.20 -4.77
CA VAL A 135 -12.68 -15.17 -5.72
C VAL A 135 -12.66 -15.75 -7.12
N TYR A 136 -13.21 -15.02 -8.07
CA TYR A 136 -13.22 -15.40 -9.49
C TYR A 136 -12.91 -14.17 -10.36
N TYR A 137 -12.13 -14.34 -11.43
CA TYR A 137 -11.86 -13.29 -12.41
C TYR A 137 -12.73 -13.49 -13.65
N ALA A 138 -13.46 -12.46 -14.03
CA ALA A 138 -14.37 -12.50 -15.18
C ALA A 138 -13.65 -12.68 -16.51
N LEU A 139 -12.37 -12.29 -16.60
CA LEU A 139 -11.57 -12.39 -17.82
C LEU A 139 -10.21 -13.04 -17.53
N ARG A 140 -9.72 -13.76 -18.52
CA ARG A 140 -8.32 -14.22 -18.52
C ARG A 140 -7.37 -13.02 -18.65
N GLY A 141 -6.31 -13.04 -17.85
CA GLY A 141 -5.28 -11.99 -17.87
C GLY A 141 -5.54 -10.83 -16.91
N VAL A 142 -6.64 -10.85 -16.14
CA VAL A 142 -6.76 -10.03 -14.93
C VAL A 142 -5.73 -10.52 -13.92
N GLU A 143 -4.93 -9.61 -13.38
CA GLU A 143 -3.91 -9.91 -12.38
C GLU A 143 -3.90 -8.82 -11.31
N LEU A 144 -3.92 -9.24 -10.04
CA LEU A 144 -3.83 -8.35 -8.87
C LEU A 144 -2.38 -8.08 -8.46
N SER A 145 -2.16 -6.90 -7.90
CA SER A 145 -0.98 -6.52 -7.12
C SER A 145 -1.39 -5.68 -5.91
N PHE A 146 -0.77 -5.95 -4.77
CA PHE A 146 -0.99 -5.16 -3.55
C PHE A 146 0.11 -4.12 -3.29
N GLY A 147 0.85 -3.70 -4.32
CA GLY A 147 1.96 -2.75 -4.18
C GLY A 147 1.56 -1.41 -3.56
N ALA A 148 0.33 -0.94 -3.80
CA ALA A 148 -0.19 0.34 -3.32
C ALA A 148 -1.00 0.25 -2.01
N ILE A 149 -1.13 -0.93 -1.37
CA ILE A 149 -1.93 -1.13 -0.15
C ILE A 149 -1.30 -2.14 0.81
N GLY A 150 -0.42 -3.00 0.30
CA GLY A 150 0.08 -4.15 1.05
C GLY A 150 0.95 -3.77 2.24
N LYS A 151 1.74 -2.69 2.16
CA LYS A 151 2.52 -2.20 3.28
C LYS A 151 1.61 -1.65 4.38
N GLY A 152 0.60 -0.88 4.02
CA GLY A 152 -0.43 -0.39 4.94
C GLY A 152 -1.15 -1.53 5.64
N TRP A 153 -1.55 -2.56 4.89
CA TRP A 153 -2.15 -3.77 5.45
C TRP A 153 -1.23 -4.47 6.45
N ALA A 154 0.05 -4.65 6.11
CA ALA A 154 1.02 -5.28 7.00
C ALA A 154 1.24 -4.47 8.28
N VAL A 155 1.35 -3.14 8.17
CA VAL A 155 1.45 -2.25 9.33
C VAL A 155 0.19 -2.35 10.20
N ALA A 156 -1.02 -2.44 9.61
CA ALA A 156 -2.28 -2.63 10.35
C ALA A 156 -2.26 -3.95 11.15
N GLN A 157 -1.79 -5.05 10.55
CA GLN A 157 -1.66 -6.33 11.26
C GLN A 157 -0.62 -6.25 12.39
N CYS A 158 0.52 -5.60 12.17
CA CYS A 158 1.50 -5.34 13.23
C CYS A 158 0.89 -4.57 14.40
N VAL A 159 0.13 -3.51 14.12
CA VAL A 159 -0.56 -2.72 15.16
C VAL A 159 -1.59 -3.55 15.92
N ARG A 160 -2.34 -4.42 15.23
CA ARG A 160 -3.26 -5.37 15.87
C ARG A 160 -2.53 -6.29 16.86
N ILE A 161 -1.40 -6.86 16.47
CA ILE A 161 -0.57 -7.70 17.34
C ILE A 161 -0.05 -6.90 18.53
N LEU A 162 0.51 -5.70 18.32
CA LEU A 162 0.99 -4.83 19.39
C LEU A 162 -0.11 -4.54 20.45
N ARG A 163 -1.34 -4.25 19.99
CA ARG A 163 -2.48 -4.03 20.88
C ARG A 163 -2.87 -5.29 21.64
N GLN A 164 -2.86 -6.47 21.00
CA GLN A 164 -3.14 -7.75 21.64
C GLN A 164 -2.10 -8.11 22.70
N LEU A 165 -0.84 -7.76 22.47
CA LEU A 165 0.26 -7.95 23.44
C LEU A 165 0.26 -6.88 24.54
N GLY A 166 -0.68 -5.92 24.52
CA GLY A 166 -0.77 -4.86 25.51
C GLY A 166 0.36 -3.82 25.42
N VAL A 167 1.00 -3.69 24.25
CA VAL A 167 2.06 -2.68 24.03
C VAL A 167 1.44 -1.28 24.05
N PRO A 168 1.81 -0.41 25.01
CA PRO A 168 1.17 0.90 25.15
C PRO A 168 1.68 1.94 24.15
N SER A 169 2.90 1.73 23.62
CA SER A 169 3.55 2.68 22.72
C SER A 169 4.55 1.98 21.81
N ALA A 170 4.46 2.25 20.52
CA ALA A 170 5.38 1.75 19.49
C ALA A 170 5.31 2.62 18.23
N LEU A 171 6.39 2.65 17.45
CA LEU A 171 6.35 3.13 16.07
C LEU A 171 6.74 1.97 15.14
N VAL A 172 5.84 1.63 14.22
CA VAL A 172 6.10 0.66 13.15
C VAL A 172 6.26 1.42 11.84
N ASP A 173 7.37 1.21 11.16
CA ASP A 173 7.69 1.85 9.88
C ASP A 173 7.97 0.78 8.83
N ALA A 174 7.30 0.85 7.70
CA ALA A 174 7.49 0.01 6.53
C ALA A 174 8.14 0.81 5.39
N GLY A 175 9.48 0.99 5.50
CA GLY A 175 10.31 1.59 4.46
C GLY A 175 10.11 3.09 4.25
N GLY A 176 9.68 3.83 5.27
CA GLY A 176 9.49 5.29 5.21
C GLY A 176 8.26 5.74 4.42
N SER A 177 7.61 4.84 3.68
CA SER A 177 6.42 5.18 2.90
C SER A 177 5.11 4.92 3.64
N THR A 178 5.13 4.04 4.64
CA THR A 178 3.95 3.73 5.45
C THR A 178 4.37 3.46 6.89
N LEU A 179 3.79 4.17 7.84
CA LEU A 179 4.08 3.96 9.25
C LEU A 179 2.83 4.12 10.12
N TYR A 180 2.91 3.60 11.35
CA TYR A 180 1.91 3.81 12.39
C TYR A 180 2.57 4.12 13.73
N ALA A 181 2.10 5.18 14.37
CA ALA A 181 2.48 5.59 15.71
C ALA A 181 1.41 5.14 16.71
N LEU A 182 1.67 4.08 17.47
CA LEU A 182 0.83 3.62 18.57
C LEU A 182 1.21 4.38 19.84
N GLY A 183 0.24 5.04 20.48
CA GLY A 183 0.48 5.81 21.69
C GLY A 183 1.58 6.87 21.54
N ALA A 184 2.34 7.09 22.60
CA ALA A 184 3.47 8.03 22.64
C ALA A 184 4.60 7.50 23.54
N PRO A 185 5.88 7.84 23.26
CA PRO A 185 6.97 7.60 24.21
C PRO A 185 6.73 8.31 25.54
N MET A 186 7.30 7.75 26.63
CA MET A 186 7.14 8.34 27.95
C MET A 186 7.66 9.79 27.99
N GLY A 187 6.82 10.71 28.45
CA GLY A 187 7.15 12.14 28.53
C GLY A 187 7.07 12.90 27.20
N ALA A 188 6.51 12.29 26.17
CA ALA A 188 6.26 12.93 24.88
C ALA A 188 4.77 12.92 24.53
N ASP A 189 4.32 13.86 23.70
CA ASP A 189 2.92 13.96 23.24
C ASP A 189 2.63 13.04 22.05
N GLY A 190 3.67 12.53 21.37
CA GLY A 190 3.56 11.65 20.21
C GLY A 190 4.94 11.24 19.69
N TRP A 191 4.94 10.48 18.60
CA TRP A 191 6.12 10.09 17.84
C TRP A 191 6.45 11.15 16.80
N ARG A 192 7.68 11.65 16.81
CA ARG A 192 8.16 12.59 15.78
C ARG A 192 8.42 11.85 14.49
N THR A 193 7.86 12.34 13.40
CA THR A 193 8.16 11.86 12.04
C THR A 193 8.31 13.05 11.10
N ARG A 194 8.85 12.80 9.92
CA ARG A 194 9.10 13.83 8.92
C ARG A 194 8.26 13.58 7.68
N LEU A 195 7.60 14.63 7.19
CA LEU A 195 6.88 14.62 5.93
C LEU A 195 7.86 14.78 4.74
N PRO A 196 7.42 14.47 3.51
CA PRO A 196 8.25 14.59 2.31
C PRO A 196 8.78 16.02 2.04
N ASP A 197 8.07 17.05 2.49
CA ASP A 197 8.50 18.46 2.40
C ASP A 197 9.57 18.84 3.44
N GLY A 198 9.97 17.90 4.30
CA GLY A 198 10.95 18.10 5.37
C GLY A 198 10.36 18.61 6.68
N SER A 199 9.08 18.98 6.73
CA SER A 199 8.40 19.39 7.96
C SER A 199 8.30 18.24 8.97
N GLU A 200 8.37 18.56 10.26
CA GLU A 200 8.19 17.57 11.33
C GLU A 200 6.76 17.62 11.87
N ILE A 201 6.19 16.45 12.08
CA ILE A 201 4.90 16.28 12.71
C ILE A 201 4.98 15.32 13.90
N LEU A 202 4.02 15.44 14.81
CA LEU A 202 3.81 14.49 15.91
C LEU A 202 2.62 13.60 15.56
N LEU A 203 2.84 12.28 15.59
CA LEU A 203 1.79 11.29 15.41
C LEU A 203 1.52 10.55 16.72
N ARG A 204 0.25 10.33 17.02
CA ARG A 204 -0.22 9.52 18.13
C ARG A 204 -1.49 8.80 17.72
N ASP A 205 -1.49 7.49 17.85
CA ASP A 205 -2.57 6.61 17.41
C ASP A 205 -3.00 6.90 15.95
N ALA A 206 -2.00 7.14 15.10
CA ALA A 206 -2.18 7.57 13.72
C ALA A 206 -1.16 6.94 12.78
N ALA A 207 -1.60 6.77 11.54
CA ALA A 207 -0.81 6.31 10.41
C ALA A 207 -0.37 7.49 9.54
N LEU A 208 0.70 7.28 8.80
CA LEU A 208 1.14 8.09 7.67
C LEU A 208 1.38 7.16 6.48
N GLY A 209 0.76 7.46 5.33
CA GLY A 209 1.05 6.86 4.03
C GLY A 209 1.63 7.92 3.09
N VAL A 210 2.67 7.60 2.34
CA VAL A 210 3.34 8.51 1.40
C VAL A 210 3.51 7.82 0.05
N SER A 211 3.12 8.49 -1.02
CA SER A 211 3.35 8.03 -2.40
C SER A 211 4.05 9.09 -3.24
N GLY A 212 4.99 8.64 -4.07
CA GLY A 212 5.75 9.48 -5.01
C GLY A 212 6.52 8.63 -6.00
N ASP A 213 6.99 9.23 -7.08
CA ASP A 213 7.68 8.56 -8.19
C ASP A 213 9.21 8.56 -8.09
N ALA A 214 9.78 9.03 -6.96
CA ALA A 214 11.22 9.15 -6.81
C ALA A 214 11.94 7.78 -6.67
N GLU A 215 11.23 6.74 -6.18
CA GLU A 215 11.83 5.44 -5.87
C GLU A 215 12.08 4.57 -7.11
N GLN A 216 11.18 4.61 -8.10
CA GLN A 216 11.30 3.76 -9.28
C GLN A 216 10.78 4.48 -10.53
N PHE A 217 11.67 4.68 -11.50
CA PHE A 217 11.37 5.27 -12.80
C PHE A 217 12.38 4.80 -13.84
N PHE A 218 12.08 5.04 -15.11
CA PHE A 218 13.01 4.88 -16.22
C PHE A 218 12.86 6.04 -17.19
N GLU A 219 13.83 6.20 -18.09
CA GLU A 219 13.82 7.24 -19.11
C GLU A 219 13.99 6.63 -20.51
N VAL A 220 13.14 7.06 -21.44
CA VAL A 220 13.23 6.73 -22.85
C VAL A 220 13.08 8.02 -23.66
N ASN A 221 14.02 8.30 -24.56
CA ASN A 221 14.04 9.49 -25.43
C ASN A 221 13.87 10.82 -24.65
N GLY A 222 14.44 10.92 -23.46
CA GLY A 222 14.38 12.11 -22.60
C GLY A 222 13.04 12.29 -21.88
N VAL A 223 12.11 11.32 -21.97
CA VAL A 223 10.87 11.31 -21.22
C VAL A 223 10.99 10.35 -20.03
N ARG A 224 10.67 10.85 -18.84
CA ARG A 224 10.65 10.06 -17.58
C ARG A 224 9.30 9.41 -17.38
N TYR A 225 9.33 8.12 -17.06
CA TYR A 225 8.16 7.29 -16.77
C TYR A 225 8.28 6.72 -15.36
N GLY A 226 7.42 7.16 -14.43
CA GLY A 226 7.34 6.66 -13.06
C GLY A 226 6.58 5.34 -12.98
N HIS A 227 6.79 4.60 -11.89
CA HIS A 227 6.13 3.30 -11.65
C HIS A 227 4.66 3.41 -11.23
N ILE A 228 4.20 4.59 -10.82
CA ILE A 228 2.81 4.82 -10.46
C ILE A 228 2.04 5.08 -11.76
N LEU A 229 1.25 4.08 -12.18
CA LEU A 229 0.42 4.15 -13.37
C LEU A 229 -1.01 4.56 -12.98
N ASP A 230 -1.67 5.36 -13.83
CA ASP A 230 -3.11 5.61 -13.72
C ASP A 230 -3.87 4.42 -14.35
N PRO A 231 -4.62 3.63 -13.57
CA PRO A 231 -5.34 2.46 -14.08
C PRO A 231 -6.41 2.79 -15.11
N ARG A 232 -6.90 4.02 -15.14
CA ARG A 232 -7.96 4.50 -16.01
C ARG A 232 -7.46 4.83 -17.43
N THR A 233 -6.18 5.17 -17.53
CA THR A 233 -5.56 5.58 -18.80
C THR A 233 -4.50 4.61 -19.29
N GLY A 234 -3.91 3.82 -18.37
CA GLY A 234 -2.80 2.90 -18.64
C GLY A 234 -1.43 3.57 -18.74
N TYR A 235 -1.34 4.88 -18.53
CA TYR A 235 -0.09 5.64 -18.56
C TYR A 235 0.44 5.96 -17.17
N PRO A 236 1.77 6.18 -17.02
CA PRO A 236 2.34 6.73 -15.79
C PRO A 236 1.66 8.06 -15.40
N ALA A 237 1.35 8.21 -14.13
CA ALA A 237 0.86 9.47 -13.59
C ALA A 237 1.92 10.58 -13.82
N PRO A 238 1.50 11.82 -14.09
CA PRO A 238 2.44 12.93 -14.20
C PRO A 238 3.29 13.06 -12.94
N SER A 239 4.61 13.28 -13.11
CA SER A 239 5.51 13.51 -11.99
C SER A 239 5.08 14.75 -11.20
N ARG A 240 4.99 14.60 -9.89
CA ARG A 240 4.58 15.66 -8.95
C ARG A 240 5.22 15.43 -7.58
N PRO A 241 5.17 16.44 -6.68
CA PRO A 241 5.62 16.25 -5.30
C PRO A 241 4.90 15.08 -4.63
N PRO A 242 5.57 14.36 -3.72
CA PRO A 242 4.95 13.25 -2.98
C PRO A 242 3.70 13.71 -2.22
N VAL A 243 2.72 12.82 -2.14
CA VAL A 243 1.48 13.02 -1.39
C VAL A 243 1.54 12.24 -0.10
N ALA A 244 1.31 12.90 1.02
CA ALA A 244 1.22 12.32 2.34
C ALA A 244 -0.23 12.29 2.83
N VAL A 245 -0.67 11.15 3.35
CA VAL A 245 -2.01 10.93 3.92
C VAL A 245 -1.85 10.47 5.36
N ILE A 246 -2.51 11.17 6.29
CA ILE A 246 -2.50 10.87 7.72
C ILE A 246 -3.91 10.45 8.13
N GLY A 247 -4.03 9.38 8.90
CA GLY A 247 -5.32 8.84 9.37
C GLY A 247 -5.15 7.81 10.47
N ASP A 248 -6.23 7.15 10.85
CA ASP A 248 -6.26 6.11 11.88
C ASP A 248 -5.99 4.69 11.34
N ASP A 249 -6.15 4.47 10.03
CA ASP A 249 -5.94 3.19 9.37
C ASP A 249 -4.77 3.26 8.37
N PRO A 250 -3.65 2.56 8.62
CA PRO A 250 -2.50 2.56 7.73
C PRO A 250 -2.81 1.94 6.36
N THR A 251 -3.77 1.02 6.27
CA THR A 251 -4.21 0.42 5.00
C THR A 251 -4.83 1.47 4.09
N LEU A 252 -5.72 2.29 4.66
CA LEU A 252 -6.35 3.40 3.93
C LEU A 252 -5.33 4.47 3.56
N CYS A 253 -4.42 4.84 4.47
CA CYS A 253 -3.41 5.87 4.22
C CYS A 253 -2.46 5.47 3.07
N ASP A 254 -2.01 4.20 3.01
CA ASP A 254 -1.16 3.67 1.93
C ASP A 254 -1.88 3.77 0.58
N ALA A 255 -3.11 3.24 0.48
CA ALA A 255 -3.89 3.24 -0.76
C ALA A 255 -4.29 4.64 -1.22
N LEU A 256 -4.76 5.49 -0.30
CA LEU A 256 -5.21 6.84 -0.62
C LEU A 256 -4.06 7.77 -1.01
N SER A 257 -2.86 7.59 -0.45
CA SER A 257 -1.70 8.37 -0.90
C SER A 257 -1.38 8.10 -2.37
N THR A 258 -1.50 6.86 -2.84
CA THR A 258 -1.33 6.49 -4.25
C THR A 258 -2.45 7.05 -5.12
N ALA A 259 -3.72 6.90 -4.70
CA ALA A 259 -4.86 7.44 -5.45
C ALA A 259 -4.78 8.95 -5.61
N LEU A 260 -4.43 9.68 -4.56
CA LEU A 260 -4.29 11.14 -4.58
C LEU A 260 -3.04 11.60 -5.33
N TYR A 261 -1.99 10.78 -5.38
CA TYR A 261 -0.85 11.04 -6.26
C TYR A 261 -1.25 10.95 -7.73
N ILE A 262 -2.12 9.99 -8.10
CA ILE A 262 -2.65 9.85 -9.46
C ILE A 262 -3.63 10.99 -9.77
N GLU A 263 -4.61 11.23 -8.88
CA GLU A 263 -5.73 12.15 -9.07
C GLU A 263 -5.92 13.07 -7.86
N PRO A 264 -5.27 14.23 -7.82
CA PRO A 264 -5.41 15.17 -6.69
C PRO A 264 -6.82 15.72 -6.48
N ALA A 265 -7.64 15.77 -7.54
CA ALA A 265 -9.02 16.26 -7.43
C ALA A 265 -9.91 15.41 -6.51
N LEU A 266 -9.49 14.17 -6.20
CA LEU A 266 -10.15 13.30 -5.23
C LEU A 266 -10.05 13.79 -3.78
N GLU A 267 -9.19 14.74 -3.47
CA GLU A 267 -8.97 15.20 -2.08
C GLU A 267 -10.26 15.62 -1.40
N SER A 268 -11.14 16.36 -2.09
CA SER A 268 -12.44 16.79 -1.55
C SER A 268 -13.35 15.61 -1.21
N ILE A 269 -13.35 14.56 -2.03
CA ILE A 269 -14.12 13.34 -1.82
C ILE A 269 -13.55 12.57 -0.63
N VAL A 270 -12.22 12.40 -0.59
CA VAL A 270 -11.52 11.70 0.49
C VAL A 270 -11.77 12.38 1.83
N ARG A 271 -11.60 13.70 1.94
CA ARG A 271 -11.89 14.47 3.17
C ARG A 271 -13.34 14.37 3.63
N THR A 272 -14.29 14.26 2.69
CA THR A 272 -15.71 14.14 3.02
C THR A 272 -16.09 12.73 3.48
N ARG A 273 -15.55 11.71 2.81
CA ARG A 273 -15.92 10.31 3.03
C ARG A 273 -15.07 9.61 4.10
N CYS A 274 -13.82 10.04 4.27
CA CYS A 274 -12.85 9.50 5.24
C CYS A 274 -12.53 10.59 6.27
N ARG A 275 -13.42 10.82 7.23
CA ARG A 275 -13.33 11.94 8.20
C ARG A 275 -12.08 11.89 9.09
N SER A 276 -11.49 10.71 9.30
CA SER A 276 -10.26 10.51 10.05
C SER A 276 -8.99 10.81 9.25
N VAL A 277 -9.12 11.15 7.95
CA VAL A 277 -7.99 11.33 7.04
C VAL A 277 -7.71 12.81 6.79
N SER A 278 -6.44 13.21 6.92
CA SER A 278 -5.90 14.49 6.46
C SER A 278 -4.86 14.26 5.36
N VAL A 279 -4.82 15.17 4.40
CA VAL A 279 -3.91 15.12 3.24
C VAL A 279 -2.95 16.28 3.35
N SER A 280 -1.66 16.03 3.17
CA SER A 280 -0.61 17.04 3.03
C SER A 280 0.09 16.86 1.69
N THR A 281 0.09 17.91 0.90
CA THR A 281 0.88 18.01 -0.33
C THR A 281 1.99 19.04 -0.11
N ALA A 282 3.15 18.84 -0.72
CA ALA A 282 4.28 19.79 -0.61
C ALA A 282 3.96 21.21 -1.11
N MET A 283 2.73 21.44 -1.62
CA MET A 283 2.26 22.75 -2.07
C MET A 283 1.64 23.61 -0.95
N ASP A 284 1.29 23.01 0.21
CA ASP A 284 0.64 23.74 1.30
C ASP A 284 1.63 24.63 2.10
N GLY A 285 2.95 24.47 1.87
CA GLY A 285 4.03 25.21 2.56
C GLY A 285 4.43 26.56 1.95
N LEU A 286 3.88 26.97 0.80
CA LEU A 286 4.25 28.22 0.11
C LEU A 286 3.26 29.39 0.38
N GLY A 287 2.36 29.25 1.33
CA GLY A 287 1.36 30.24 1.67
C GLY A 287 1.32 30.61 3.15
N LYS A 288 2.43 31.12 3.70
CA LYS A 288 2.42 32.00 4.91
C LYS A 288 3.64 32.92 4.90
#